data_5973705eb970e82c91006593561f6b61
#
_entry.id   5973705eb970e82c91006593561f6b61
#
_cell.length_a   1.000
_cell.length_b   1.000
_cell.length_c   1.000
_cell.angle_alpha   90.00
_cell.angle_beta   90.00
_cell.angle_gamma   90.00
#
_symmetry.space_group_name_H-M   'P 1'
#
loop_
_entity.id
_entity.type
_entity.pdbx_description
1 polymer ?
#
loop_
_entity_poly.entity_id
_entity_poly.type
_entity_poly.pdbx_seq_one_letter_code
_entity_poly.pdbx_strand_id
1 'polypeptide(L)'
;TGDGEREWADLSEDEQNSHRALAHTLGNLALLEEPLAMAAFDASFPLKRGVYAQSAVSTTQQVADADRWNTAAISARSAALTDAFVATWRRPATVTIDDDGLTPILDAVKRRGWPQGWEREFEYTEYRGEHWEVHDVKYLFNRIFKRLWADSRDSVVTYSARRGGPIYPEKSWNGQWDALDENTFLYMGWDAKYMLTAVQGVLDEAGIAPEVFVKYSWLAAAM
;
A
#
# COMPACT_ATOMS: atom_id res chain seq x y z
N THR A 1 9.17 -4.29 -11.60
CA THR A 1 10.01 -5.41 -11.99
C THR A 1 9.74 -6.53 -11.01
N GLY A 2 8.77 -7.37 -11.33
CA GLY A 2 8.43 -8.56 -10.57
C GLY A 2 9.62 -9.50 -10.43
N ASP A 3 9.45 -10.58 -9.74
CA ASP A 3 10.45 -11.63 -9.52
C ASP A 3 10.99 -12.30 -10.83
N GLY A 4 10.86 -11.60 -11.95
CA GLY A 4 11.45 -11.95 -13.25
C GLY A 4 10.71 -13.05 -14.02
N GLU A 5 9.70 -13.66 -13.42
CA GLU A 5 8.97 -14.80 -13.99
C GLU A 5 7.47 -14.54 -14.17
N ARG A 6 6.94 -13.44 -13.58
CA ARG A 6 5.52 -13.08 -13.64
C ARG A 6 5.35 -11.65 -14.10
N GLU A 7 4.45 -11.46 -15.05
CA GLU A 7 4.03 -10.13 -15.49
C GLU A 7 3.23 -9.42 -14.37
N TRP A 8 3.24 -8.09 -14.37
CA TRP A 8 2.49 -7.30 -13.38
C TRP A 8 1.00 -7.68 -13.34
N ALA A 9 0.42 -8.00 -14.49
CA ALA A 9 -0.98 -8.40 -14.60
C ALA A 9 -1.28 -9.78 -13.97
N ASP A 10 -0.25 -10.63 -13.79
CA ASP A 10 -0.38 -11.96 -13.20
C ASP A 10 -0.28 -11.95 -11.67
N LEU A 11 0.05 -10.80 -11.10
CA LEU A 11 0.10 -10.63 -9.64
C LEU A 11 -1.31 -10.45 -9.09
N SER A 12 -1.57 -11.04 -7.92
CA SER A 12 -2.79 -10.77 -7.17
C SER A 12 -2.87 -9.29 -6.76
N GLU A 13 -4.07 -8.83 -6.42
CA GLU A 13 -4.27 -7.45 -5.95
C GLU A 13 -3.43 -7.14 -4.69
N ASP A 14 -3.33 -8.10 -3.76
CA ASP A 14 -2.49 -7.96 -2.57
C ASP A 14 -0.99 -7.85 -2.93
N GLU A 15 -0.51 -8.67 -3.84
CA GLU A 15 0.86 -8.60 -4.33
C GLU A 15 1.15 -7.26 -5.00
N GLN A 16 0.26 -6.78 -5.87
CA GLN A 16 0.40 -5.47 -6.52
C GLN A 16 0.42 -4.32 -5.50
N ASN A 17 -0.46 -4.34 -4.52
CA ASN A 17 -0.52 -3.32 -3.46
C ASN A 17 0.74 -3.38 -2.59
N SER A 18 1.18 -4.57 -2.20
CA SER A 18 2.42 -4.75 -1.44
C SER A 18 3.65 -4.29 -2.20
N HIS A 19 3.75 -4.56 -3.50
CA HIS A 19 4.81 -4.04 -4.35
C HIS A 19 4.84 -2.51 -4.37
N ARG A 20 3.68 -1.87 -4.56
CA ARG A 20 3.58 -0.40 -4.56
C ARG A 20 3.98 0.19 -3.21
N ALA A 21 3.51 -0.40 -2.11
CA ALA A 21 3.84 0.05 -0.77
C ALA A 21 5.33 -0.12 -0.42
N LEU A 22 5.96 -1.20 -0.94
CA LEU A 22 7.35 -1.51 -0.66
C LEU A 22 8.35 -0.81 -1.58
N ALA A 23 7.89 -0.23 -2.70
CA ALA A 23 8.76 0.33 -3.74
C ALA A 23 9.80 1.33 -3.20
N HIS A 24 9.42 2.15 -2.24
CA HIS A 24 10.27 3.20 -1.65
C HIS A 24 10.65 2.94 -0.19
N THR A 25 10.44 1.73 0.31
CA THR A 25 10.85 1.38 1.67
C THR A 25 12.35 1.13 1.76
N LEU A 26 12.92 1.30 2.95
CA LEU A 26 14.35 1.11 3.19
C LEU A 26 14.86 -0.25 2.69
N GLY A 27 14.05 -1.29 2.85
CA GLY A 27 14.37 -2.64 2.36
C GLY A 27 14.55 -2.73 0.84
N ASN A 28 13.90 -1.86 0.08
CA ASN A 28 13.99 -1.84 -1.39
C ASN A 28 14.97 -0.79 -1.93
N LEU A 29 15.63 -0.05 -1.07
CA LEU A 29 16.60 0.98 -1.47
C LEU A 29 18.03 0.45 -1.27
N ALA A 30 18.91 0.79 -2.21
CA ALA A 30 20.34 0.51 -2.14
C ALA A 30 21.13 1.75 -2.53
N LEU A 31 22.25 1.97 -1.83
CA LEU A 31 23.20 3.01 -2.20
C LEU A 31 24.18 2.43 -3.21
N LEU A 32 24.33 3.09 -4.34
CA LEU A 32 25.25 2.68 -5.40
C LEU A 32 26.12 3.86 -5.80
N GLU A 33 27.34 3.57 -6.14
CA GLU A 33 28.25 4.47 -6.83
C GLU A 33 27.68 4.81 -8.22
N GLU A 34 27.87 6.05 -8.66
CA GLU A 34 27.28 6.55 -9.91
C GLU A 34 27.49 5.63 -11.14
N PRO A 35 28.72 5.10 -11.40
CA PRO A 35 28.90 4.21 -12.53
C PRO A 35 28.12 2.89 -12.42
N LEU A 36 27.98 2.36 -11.20
CA LEU A 36 27.21 1.14 -10.93
C LEU A 36 25.71 1.41 -10.98
N ALA A 37 25.26 2.58 -10.54
CA ALA A 37 23.86 2.99 -10.64
C ALA A 37 23.41 3.08 -12.12
N MET A 38 24.25 3.64 -12.98
CA MET A 38 23.98 3.68 -14.41
C MET A 38 23.90 2.28 -15.04
N ALA A 39 24.79 1.37 -14.63
CA ALA A 39 24.78 -0.01 -15.12
C ALA A 39 23.57 -0.83 -14.63
N ALA A 40 23.03 -0.47 -13.45
CA ALA A 40 21.89 -1.15 -12.85
C ALA A 40 20.52 -0.58 -13.28
N PHE A 41 20.49 0.60 -13.93
CA PHE A 41 19.30 1.46 -14.05
C PHE A 41 18.03 0.71 -14.49
N ASP A 42 18.05 0.05 -15.63
CA ASP A 42 16.87 -0.65 -16.18
C ASP A 42 17.09 -2.17 -16.30
N ALA A 43 18.03 -2.70 -15.55
CA ALA A 43 18.37 -4.10 -15.61
C ALA A 43 17.40 -4.97 -14.79
N SER A 44 17.21 -6.22 -15.20
CA SER A 44 16.52 -7.23 -14.38
C SER A 44 17.30 -7.51 -13.09
N PHE A 45 16.64 -8.06 -12.07
CA PHE A 45 17.32 -8.36 -10.80
C PHE A 45 18.53 -9.30 -10.95
N PRO A 46 18.50 -10.37 -11.74
CA PRO A 46 19.69 -11.20 -11.98
C PRO A 46 20.91 -10.43 -12.51
N LEU A 47 20.70 -9.46 -13.39
CA LEU A 47 21.77 -8.59 -13.87
C LEU A 47 22.22 -7.58 -12.79
N LYS A 48 21.28 -7.01 -12.07
CA LYS A 48 21.57 -6.11 -10.93
C LYS A 48 22.43 -6.77 -9.86
N ARG A 49 22.24 -8.05 -9.58
CA ARG A 49 23.07 -8.81 -8.62
C ARG A 49 24.56 -8.69 -8.91
N GLY A 50 24.94 -8.86 -10.18
CA GLY A 50 26.33 -8.73 -10.60
C GLY A 50 26.90 -7.33 -10.42
N VAL A 51 26.07 -6.30 -10.55
CA VAL A 51 26.43 -4.90 -10.31
C VAL A 51 26.53 -4.62 -8.79
N TYR A 52 25.55 -5.06 -8.02
CA TYR A 52 25.51 -4.85 -6.57
C TYR A 52 26.69 -5.53 -5.84
N ALA A 53 27.11 -6.68 -6.32
CA ALA A 53 28.29 -7.38 -5.78
C ALA A 53 29.61 -6.58 -5.93
N GLN A 54 29.65 -5.62 -6.85
CA GLN A 54 30.83 -4.77 -7.08
C GLN A 54 30.82 -3.48 -6.26
N SER A 55 29.73 -3.15 -5.58
CA SER A 55 29.63 -1.95 -4.75
C SER A 55 30.58 -2.01 -3.56
N ALA A 56 31.13 -0.88 -3.18
CA ALA A 56 31.88 -0.75 -1.93
C ALA A 56 30.95 -0.68 -0.69
N VAL A 57 29.64 -0.51 -0.90
CA VAL A 57 28.64 -0.40 0.16
C VAL A 57 28.20 -1.80 0.60
N SER A 58 28.58 -2.24 1.79
CA SER A 58 28.32 -3.59 2.30
C SER A 58 26.81 -3.96 2.33
N THR A 59 25.95 -3.01 2.69
CA THR A 59 24.48 -3.21 2.68
C THR A 59 23.91 -3.38 1.28
N THR A 60 24.59 -2.90 0.26
CA THR A 60 24.25 -3.12 -1.15
C THR A 60 24.76 -4.48 -1.63
N GLN A 61 25.98 -4.87 -1.23
CA GLN A 61 26.50 -6.20 -1.52
C GLN A 61 25.58 -7.30 -0.97
N GLN A 62 25.02 -7.13 0.22
CA GLN A 62 24.05 -8.07 0.81
C GLN A 62 22.78 -8.28 -0.06
N VAL A 63 22.39 -7.30 -0.87
CA VAL A 63 21.28 -7.49 -1.82
C VAL A 63 21.64 -8.51 -2.91
N ALA A 64 22.93 -8.59 -3.29
CA ALA A 64 23.40 -9.55 -4.28
C ALA A 64 23.37 -11.00 -3.79
N ASP A 65 23.31 -11.24 -2.48
CA ASP A 65 23.21 -12.59 -1.90
C ASP A 65 21.81 -13.19 -2.06
N ALA A 66 20.79 -12.38 -2.35
CA ALA A 66 19.42 -12.87 -2.54
C ALA A 66 19.25 -13.57 -3.90
N ASP A 67 18.65 -14.74 -3.90
CA ASP A 67 18.32 -15.45 -5.16
C ASP A 67 17.19 -14.77 -5.92
N ARG A 68 16.24 -14.19 -5.22
CA ARG A 68 15.07 -13.50 -5.77
C ARG A 68 14.84 -12.18 -5.03
N TRP A 69 14.31 -11.20 -5.76
CA TRP A 69 13.93 -9.91 -5.19
C TRP A 69 12.42 -9.72 -5.31
N ASN A 70 11.72 -10.09 -4.25
CA ASN A 70 10.26 -10.03 -4.15
C ASN A 70 9.83 -9.33 -2.86
N THR A 71 8.53 -9.19 -2.63
CA THR A 71 7.97 -8.52 -1.45
C THR A 71 8.46 -9.13 -0.14
N ALA A 72 8.61 -10.45 -0.07
CA ALA A 72 9.13 -11.13 1.12
C ALA A 72 10.61 -10.77 1.39
N ALA A 73 11.47 -10.77 0.36
CA ALA A 73 12.87 -10.38 0.48
C ALA A 73 13.01 -8.92 0.91
N ILE A 74 12.20 -8.01 0.34
CA ILE A 74 12.18 -6.59 0.69
C ILE A 74 11.74 -6.40 2.15
N SER A 75 10.68 -7.09 2.58
CA SER A 75 10.19 -7.02 3.96
C SER A 75 11.21 -7.57 4.96
N ALA A 76 11.82 -8.70 4.68
CA ALA A 76 12.86 -9.30 5.52
C ALA A 76 14.08 -8.37 5.65
N ARG A 77 14.53 -7.75 4.55
CA ARG A 77 15.62 -6.77 4.59
C ARG A 77 15.21 -5.50 5.33
N SER A 78 13.98 -5.03 5.18
CA SER A 78 13.48 -3.88 5.95
C SER A 78 13.54 -4.16 7.44
N ALA A 79 13.11 -5.34 7.89
CA ALA A 79 13.17 -5.75 9.28
C ALA A 79 14.63 -5.79 9.79
N ALA A 80 15.53 -6.46 9.05
CA ALA A 80 16.93 -6.55 9.42
C ALA A 80 17.62 -5.19 9.53
N LEU A 81 17.36 -4.26 8.60
CA LEU A 81 17.91 -2.91 8.65
C LEU A 81 17.31 -2.09 9.80
N THR A 82 16.03 -2.28 10.10
CA THR A 82 15.36 -1.65 11.24
C THR A 82 15.94 -2.14 12.56
N ASP A 83 16.13 -3.45 12.71
CA ASP A 83 16.74 -4.03 13.90
C ASP A 83 18.18 -3.50 14.13
N ALA A 84 18.98 -3.46 13.07
CA ALA A 84 20.32 -2.89 13.12
C ALA A 84 20.31 -1.40 13.48
N PHE A 85 19.36 -0.64 12.94
CA PHE A 85 19.17 0.77 13.26
C PHE A 85 18.80 0.95 14.73
N VAL A 86 17.79 0.23 15.23
CA VAL A 86 17.34 0.33 16.62
C VAL A 86 18.42 -0.14 17.61
N ALA A 87 19.23 -1.13 17.24
CA ALA A 87 20.36 -1.58 18.06
C ALA A 87 21.45 -0.50 18.18
N THR A 88 21.68 0.27 17.10
CA THR A 88 22.69 1.32 17.04
C THR A 88 22.19 2.63 17.67
N TRP A 89 20.97 3.02 17.36
CA TRP A 89 20.33 4.26 17.86
C TRP A 89 19.15 3.90 18.76
N ARG A 90 19.44 3.74 20.05
CA ARG A 90 18.39 3.42 21.03
C ARG A 90 17.42 4.59 21.18
N ARG A 91 16.14 4.26 21.25
CA ARG A 91 15.09 5.25 21.53
C ARG A 91 15.33 5.88 22.91
N PRO A 92 15.18 7.22 23.05
CA PRO A 92 15.09 7.85 24.36
C PRO A 92 13.96 7.25 25.18
N ALA A 93 14.18 7.02 26.47
CA ALA A 93 13.20 6.39 27.39
C ALA A 93 11.87 7.20 27.53
N THR A 94 11.89 8.47 27.11
CA THR A 94 10.72 9.38 27.17
C THR A 94 9.78 9.26 25.97
N VAL A 95 10.16 8.50 24.94
CA VAL A 95 9.32 8.31 23.74
C VAL A 95 8.55 7.00 23.87
N THR A 96 7.28 7.09 24.21
CA THR A 96 6.32 5.97 24.08
C THR A 96 5.75 5.99 22.66
N ILE A 97 5.81 4.86 21.97
CA ILE A 97 4.97 4.62 20.78
C ILE A 97 3.75 3.89 21.30
N ASP A 98 2.61 4.50 21.11
CA ASP A 98 1.34 3.82 21.29
C ASP A 98 1.15 2.92 20.05
N ASP A 99 1.36 1.63 20.23
CA ASP A 99 1.05 0.64 19.20
C ASP A 99 -0.42 0.30 19.33
N ASP A 100 -1.25 1.26 18.96
CA ASP A 100 -2.68 1.13 18.98
C ASP A 100 -3.12 -0.11 18.22
N GLY A 101 -4.04 -0.84 18.79
CA GLY A 101 -4.67 -1.98 18.17
C GLY A 101 -5.38 -1.66 16.86
N LEU A 102 -6.28 -2.53 16.45
CA LEU A 102 -7.15 -2.30 15.30
C LEU A 102 -8.11 -1.13 15.58
N THR A 103 -8.20 -0.19 14.65
CA THR A 103 -9.13 0.92 14.68
C THR A 103 -10.37 0.55 13.87
N PRO A 104 -11.58 0.62 14.42
CA PRO A 104 -12.81 0.44 13.65
C PRO A 104 -12.84 1.42 12.47
N ILE A 105 -13.32 0.97 11.32
CA ILE A 105 -13.29 1.79 10.10
C ILE A 105 -14.05 3.11 10.25
N LEU A 106 -15.13 3.13 11.04
CA LEU A 106 -15.91 4.36 11.28
C LEU A 106 -15.16 5.41 12.11
N ASP A 107 -14.19 4.98 12.91
CA ASP A 107 -13.35 5.85 13.73
C ASP A 107 -12.05 6.23 13.00
N ALA A 108 -11.80 5.61 11.84
CA ALA A 108 -10.61 5.89 11.07
C ALA A 108 -10.62 7.33 10.51
N VAL A 109 -9.48 8.00 10.61
CA VAL A 109 -9.29 9.35 10.09
C VAL A 109 -8.06 9.39 9.20
N LYS A 110 -8.12 10.20 8.12
CA LYS A 110 -6.92 10.50 7.33
C LYS A 110 -5.97 11.31 8.19
N ARG A 111 -4.83 10.72 8.55
CA ARG A 111 -3.83 11.41 9.37
C ARG A 111 -3.10 12.48 8.55
N ARG A 112 -2.77 13.61 9.20
CA ARG A 112 -2.08 14.73 8.55
C ARG A 112 -0.58 14.47 8.46
N GLY A 113 0.07 15.06 7.47
CA GLY A 113 1.53 15.18 7.43
C GLY A 113 2.24 14.31 6.40
N TRP A 114 1.52 13.55 5.59
CA TRP A 114 2.14 12.67 4.59
C TRP A 114 1.88 13.19 3.18
N PRO A 115 2.82 13.86 2.56
CA PRO A 115 2.64 14.46 1.25
C PRO A 115 2.90 13.53 0.09
N GLN A 116 3.44 12.33 0.30
CA GLN A 116 3.96 11.49 -0.79
C GLN A 116 3.33 10.09 -0.77
N GLY A 117 2.97 9.57 -1.95
CA GLY A 117 2.23 8.33 -2.14
C GLY A 117 2.99 7.02 -1.88
N TRP A 118 4.20 7.09 -1.30
CA TRP A 118 5.02 5.92 -0.96
C TRP A 118 4.97 5.56 0.53
N GLU A 119 4.27 6.35 1.33
CA GLU A 119 4.18 6.14 2.77
C GLU A 119 2.95 5.33 3.12
N ARG A 120 3.14 4.34 3.96
CA ARG A 120 2.06 3.51 4.45
C ARG A 120 1.27 4.25 5.51
N GLU A 121 0.01 4.50 5.27
CA GLU A 121 -0.90 4.96 6.31
C GLU A 121 -1.37 3.80 7.18
N PHE A 122 -1.67 2.67 6.54
CA PHE A 122 -2.06 1.44 7.20
C PHE A 122 -0.98 0.36 7.07
N GLU A 123 -0.83 -0.46 8.10
CA GLU A 123 -0.09 -1.71 7.99
C GLU A 123 -0.89 -2.72 7.19
N TYR A 124 -2.17 -2.84 7.52
CA TYR A 124 -3.14 -3.66 6.82
C TYR A 124 -4.56 -3.22 7.15
N THR A 125 -5.52 -3.80 6.45
CA THR A 125 -6.96 -3.68 6.73
C THR A 125 -7.52 -5.07 7.04
N GLU A 126 -8.34 -5.20 8.06
CA GLU A 126 -9.12 -6.39 8.32
C GLU A 126 -10.55 -6.18 7.82
N TYR A 127 -10.99 -7.03 6.91
CA TYR A 127 -12.31 -7.00 6.32
C TYR A 127 -13.03 -8.32 6.62
N ARG A 128 -13.98 -8.31 7.57
CA ARG A 128 -14.77 -9.48 7.95
C ARG A 128 -13.91 -10.71 8.28
N GLY A 129 -12.81 -10.49 9.00
CA GLY A 129 -11.83 -11.50 9.36
C GLY A 129 -10.82 -11.86 8.24
N GLU A 130 -10.94 -11.27 7.05
CA GLU A 130 -9.92 -11.38 6.01
C GLU A 130 -8.84 -10.33 6.21
N HIS A 131 -7.57 -10.73 6.16
CA HIS A 131 -6.43 -9.82 6.18
C HIS A 131 -6.15 -9.31 4.77
N TRP A 132 -6.15 -7.99 4.60
CA TRP A 132 -5.90 -7.33 3.32
C TRP A 132 -4.63 -6.48 3.37
N GLU A 133 -3.69 -6.74 2.48
CA GLU A 133 -2.49 -5.94 2.24
C GLU A 133 -2.83 -4.59 1.59
N VAL A 134 -3.50 -3.73 2.33
CA VAL A 134 -3.91 -2.40 1.88
C VAL A 134 -3.26 -1.35 2.77
N HIS A 135 -2.40 -0.53 2.19
CA HIS A 135 -1.52 0.35 2.92
C HIS A 135 -1.86 1.84 2.81
N ASP A 136 -2.82 2.21 1.98
CA ASP A 136 -3.29 3.59 1.86
C ASP A 136 -4.79 3.68 1.59
N VAL A 137 -5.33 4.89 1.79
CA VAL A 137 -6.77 5.14 1.65
C VAL A 137 -7.27 4.93 0.21
N LYS A 138 -6.46 5.21 -0.79
CA LYS A 138 -6.86 5.09 -2.20
C LYS A 138 -7.09 3.62 -2.58
N TYR A 139 -6.17 2.74 -2.17
CA TYR A 139 -6.31 1.30 -2.41
C TYR A 139 -7.40 0.68 -1.54
N LEU A 140 -7.56 1.15 -0.29
CA LEU A 140 -8.69 0.75 0.55
C LEU A 140 -10.03 1.09 -0.13
N PHE A 141 -10.16 2.32 -0.61
CA PHE A 141 -11.34 2.79 -1.32
C PHE A 141 -11.64 1.94 -2.56
N ASN A 142 -10.65 1.70 -3.41
CA ASN A 142 -10.79 0.87 -4.60
C ASN A 142 -11.26 -0.55 -4.24
N ARG A 143 -10.58 -1.19 -3.29
CA ARG A 143 -10.84 -2.57 -2.92
C ARG A 143 -12.20 -2.76 -2.25
N ILE A 144 -12.60 -1.85 -1.37
CA ILE A 144 -13.93 -1.87 -0.73
C ILE A 144 -15.03 -1.74 -1.78
N PHE A 145 -14.93 -0.77 -2.70
CA PHE A 145 -15.95 -0.58 -3.71
C PHE A 145 -16.06 -1.77 -4.67
N LYS A 146 -14.95 -2.36 -5.08
CA LYS A 146 -14.94 -3.58 -5.90
C LYS A 146 -15.54 -4.77 -5.16
N ARG A 147 -15.18 -4.97 -3.90
CA ARG A 147 -15.70 -6.07 -3.09
C ARG A 147 -17.21 -5.92 -2.89
N LEU A 148 -17.67 -4.74 -2.50
CA LEU A 148 -19.08 -4.47 -2.32
C LEU A 148 -19.88 -4.51 -3.63
N TRP A 149 -19.25 -4.14 -4.75
CA TRP A 149 -19.88 -4.29 -6.06
C TRP A 149 -20.20 -5.75 -6.40
N ALA A 150 -19.36 -6.66 -5.97
CA ALA A 150 -19.58 -8.10 -6.12
C ALA A 150 -20.58 -8.66 -5.08
N ASP A 151 -20.47 -8.23 -3.82
CA ASP A 151 -21.17 -8.86 -2.71
C ASP A 151 -22.48 -8.15 -2.32
N SER A 152 -22.57 -6.83 -2.52
CA SER A 152 -23.72 -5.98 -2.10
C SER A 152 -23.90 -4.78 -3.01
N ARG A 153 -24.09 -5.02 -4.30
CA ARG A 153 -24.20 -4.00 -5.34
C ARG A 153 -25.23 -2.91 -5.03
N ASP A 154 -26.38 -3.30 -4.49
CA ASP A 154 -27.47 -2.37 -4.17
C ASP A 154 -27.05 -1.31 -3.13
N SER A 155 -26.24 -1.68 -2.15
CA SER A 155 -25.70 -0.75 -1.16
C SER A 155 -24.79 0.29 -1.80
N VAL A 156 -23.94 -0.14 -2.74
CA VAL A 156 -23.05 0.76 -3.50
C VAL A 156 -23.85 1.73 -4.37
N VAL A 157 -24.85 1.24 -5.08
CA VAL A 157 -25.74 2.05 -5.92
C VAL A 157 -26.51 3.06 -5.06
N THR A 158 -27.13 2.61 -3.97
CA THR A 158 -27.90 3.46 -3.04
C THR A 158 -27.02 4.56 -2.45
N TYR A 159 -25.84 4.19 -1.95
CA TYR A 159 -24.89 5.14 -1.41
C TYR A 159 -24.48 6.19 -2.45
N SER A 160 -24.10 5.75 -3.66
CA SER A 160 -23.66 6.64 -4.72
C SER A 160 -24.76 7.57 -5.21
N ALA A 161 -25.98 7.08 -5.36
CA ALA A 161 -27.12 7.90 -5.77
C ALA A 161 -27.42 9.01 -4.75
N ARG A 162 -27.33 8.70 -3.45
CA ARG A 162 -27.57 9.65 -2.38
C ARG A 162 -26.47 10.73 -2.27
N ARG A 163 -25.22 10.38 -2.61
CA ARG A 163 -24.05 11.26 -2.47
C ARG A 163 -23.62 11.93 -3.78
N GLY A 164 -24.17 11.53 -4.92
CA GLY A 164 -23.74 12.00 -6.23
C GLY A 164 -22.39 11.43 -6.68
N GLY A 165 -22.04 10.23 -6.25
CA GLY A 165 -20.82 9.51 -6.56
C GLY A 165 -20.41 8.57 -5.42
N PRO A 166 -19.36 7.77 -5.58
CA PRO A 166 -18.27 7.86 -6.58
C PRO A 166 -18.44 6.97 -7.83
N ILE A 167 -19.56 6.28 -7.99
CA ILE A 167 -19.77 5.44 -9.18
C ILE A 167 -20.58 6.17 -10.25
N TYR A 168 -20.23 5.95 -11.52
CA TYR A 168 -20.83 6.62 -12.67
C TYR A 168 -20.99 5.64 -13.85
N PRO A 169 -22.04 5.83 -14.70
CA PRO A 169 -22.24 4.97 -15.87
C PRO A 169 -21.29 5.30 -17.02
N GLU A 170 -20.64 6.45 -16.99
CA GLU A 170 -19.74 6.93 -18.03
C GLU A 170 -18.53 7.65 -17.44
N LYS A 171 -17.41 7.61 -18.15
CA LYS A 171 -16.23 8.43 -17.86
C LYS A 171 -16.42 9.81 -18.45
N SER A 172 -17.19 10.65 -17.78
CA SER A 172 -17.66 11.94 -18.31
C SER A 172 -16.61 13.05 -18.37
N TRP A 173 -15.41 12.84 -17.82
CA TRP A 173 -14.28 13.80 -17.86
C TRP A 173 -12.95 13.09 -17.81
N ASN A 174 -11.88 13.81 -18.13
CA ASN A 174 -10.52 13.31 -17.92
C ASN A 174 -10.23 13.15 -16.42
N GLY A 175 -9.84 11.96 -16.01
CA GLY A 175 -9.57 11.66 -14.62
C GLY A 175 -9.06 10.24 -14.42
N GLN A 176 -8.88 9.88 -13.16
CA GLN A 176 -8.52 8.53 -12.78
C GLN A 176 -9.80 7.72 -12.58
N TRP A 177 -9.95 6.65 -13.33
CA TRP A 177 -11.12 5.78 -13.32
C TRP A 177 -10.71 4.32 -13.21
N ASP A 178 -11.51 3.55 -12.47
CA ASP A 178 -11.40 2.11 -12.46
C ASP A 178 -12.76 1.49 -12.86
N ALA A 179 -12.74 0.35 -13.52
CA ALA A 179 -13.96 -0.33 -13.91
C ALA A 179 -14.47 -1.20 -12.77
N LEU A 180 -15.77 -1.13 -12.48
CA LEU A 180 -16.48 -2.06 -11.61
C LEU A 180 -17.14 -3.18 -12.44
N ASP A 181 -17.66 -2.82 -13.62
CA ASP A 181 -18.13 -3.72 -14.66
C ASP A 181 -18.01 -3.04 -16.04
N GLU A 182 -18.61 -3.63 -17.08
CA GLU A 182 -18.54 -3.11 -18.46
C GLU A 182 -19.11 -1.69 -18.62
N ASN A 183 -20.08 -1.31 -17.79
CA ASN A 183 -20.83 -0.07 -17.91
C ASN A 183 -20.82 0.80 -16.66
N THR A 184 -19.97 0.47 -15.67
CA THR A 184 -19.92 1.20 -14.39
C THR A 184 -18.49 1.44 -13.96
N PHE A 185 -18.20 2.68 -13.63
CA PHE A 185 -16.86 3.14 -13.34
C PHE A 185 -16.80 3.80 -11.96
N LEU A 186 -15.73 3.48 -11.22
CA LEU A 186 -15.37 4.09 -9.96
C LEU A 186 -14.42 5.27 -10.22
N TYR A 187 -14.78 6.45 -9.75
CA TYR A 187 -13.91 7.62 -9.86
C TYR A 187 -12.83 7.63 -8.79
N MET A 188 -11.58 7.57 -9.22
CA MET A 188 -10.37 7.45 -8.37
C MET A 188 -9.63 8.78 -8.17
N GLY A 189 -10.20 9.90 -8.58
CA GLY A 189 -9.55 11.23 -8.53
C GLY A 189 -9.94 12.08 -7.31
N TRP A 190 -10.67 11.56 -6.34
CA TRP A 190 -10.96 12.26 -5.09
C TRP A 190 -9.72 12.31 -4.19
N ASP A 191 -9.69 13.28 -3.28
CA ASP A 191 -8.68 13.27 -2.24
C ASP A 191 -8.92 12.15 -1.20
N ALA A 192 -7.86 11.80 -0.47
CA ALA A 192 -7.91 10.68 0.46
C ALA A 192 -8.94 10.84 1.59
N LYS A 193 -9.25 12.09 2.00
CA LYS A 193 -10.25 12.34 3.03
C LYS A 193 -11.66 12.01 2.52
N TYR A 194 -11.99 12.44 1.30
CA TYR A 194 -13.27 12.11 0.68
C TYR A 194 -13.39 10.62 0.38
N MET A 195 -12.30 9.98 -0.07
CA MET A 195 -12.27 8.53 -0.28
C MET A 195 -12.55 7.75 1.02
N LEU A 196 -11.90 8.12 2.12
CA LEU A 196 -12.13 7.47 3.42
C LEU A 196 -13.58 7.68 3.90
N THR A 197 -14.11 8.88 3.75
CA THR A 197 -15.53 9.16 4.07
C THR A 197 -16.47 8.31 3.21
N ALA A 198 -16.12 8.08 1.94
CA ALA A 198 -16.92 7.23 1.06
C ALA A 198 -16.85 5.75 1.46
N VAL A 199 -15.67 5.27 1.86
CA VAL A 199 -15.49 3.91 2.42
C VAL A 199 -16.37 3.71 3.65
N GLN A 200 -16.28 4.64 4.60
CA GLN A 200 -17.11 4.60 5.82
C GLN A 200 -18.60 4.57 5.50
N GLY A 201 -19.03 5.48 4.63
CA GLY A 201 -20.44 5.61 4.30
C GLY A 201 -21.01 4.42 3.51
N VAL A 202 -20.25 3.82 2.60
CA VAL A 202 -20.74 2.64 1.85
C VAL A 202 -20.74 1.39 2.71
N LEU A 203 -19.80 1.24 3.63
CA LEU A 203 -19.77 0.14 4.60
C LEU A 203 -20.91 0.23 5.62
N ASP A 204 -21.24 1.45 6.05
CA ASP A 204 -22.38 1.73 6.92
C ASP A 204 -23.71 1.41 6.19
N GLU A 205 -23.85 1.85 4.92
CA GLU A 205 -24.99 1.53 4.06
C GLU A 205 -25.19 0.02 3.86
N ALA A 206 -24.07 -0.71 3.77
CA ALA A 206 -24.08 -2.17 3.63
C ALA A 206 -24.28 -2.89 4.99
N GLY A 207 -24.24 -2.18 6.10
CA GLY A 207 -24.39 -2.74 7.45
C GLY A 207 -23.20 -3.57 7.95
N ILE A 208 -22.03 -3.47 7.30
CA ILE A 208 -20.84 -4.25 7.62
C ILE A 208 -19.68 -3.44 8.21
N ALA A 209 -19.87 -2.14 8.40
CA ALA A 209 -18.84 -1.28 8.99
C ALA A 209 -18.28 -1.80 10.33
N PRO A 210 -19.07 -2.43 11.23
CA PRO A 210 -18.53 -3.00 12.48
C PRO A 210 -17.60 -4.20 12.30
N GLU A 211 -17.53 -4.78 11.11
CA GLU A 211 -16.69 -5.93 10.77
C GLU A 211 -15.41 -5.53 10.01
N VAL A 212 -15.14 -4.21 9.90
CA VAL A 212 -14.00 -3.68 9.14
C VAL A 212 -13.13 -2.81 10.02
N PHE A 213 -11.83 -3.10 10.04
CA PHE A 213 -10.84 -2.43 10.87
C PHE A 213 -9.61 -2.07 10.05
N VAL A 214 -8.90 -1.02 10.47
CA VAL A 214 -7.59 -0.66 9.94
C VAL A 214 -6.54 -0.70 11.04
N LYS A 215 -5.36 -1.23 10.74
CA LYS A 215 -4.16 -1.10 11.55
C LYS A 215 -3.35 0.05 10.99
N TYR A 216 -3.20 1.13 11.74
CA TYR A 216 -2.30 2.22 11.33
C TYR A 216 -0.84 1.77 11.38
N SER A 217 -0.05 2.24 10.41
CA SER A 217 1.40 2.04 10.50
C SER A 217 1.96 2.82 11.70
N TRP A 218 3.04 2.32 12.28
CA TRP A 218 3.68 2.99 13.43
C TRP A 218 4.10 4.44 13.12
N LEU A 219 4.47 4.72 11.87
CA LEU A 219 4.78 6.08 11.42
C LEU A 219 3.55 6.99 11.47
N ALA A 220 2.39 6.49 11.10
CA ALA A 220 1.14 7.23 11.18
C ALA A 220 0.60 7.34 12.61
N ALA A 221 0.98 6.44 13.51
CA ALA A 221 0.62 6.47 14.92
C ALA A 221 1.45 7.49 15.73
N ALA A 222 2.68 7.78 15.28
CA ALA A 222 3.62 8.65 16.00
C ALA A 222 3.37 10.18 15.80
N MET A 223 2.35 10.55 15.04
CA MET A 223 1.97 11.95 14.72
C MET A 223 0.62 12.32 15.33
#